data_5c73dd18ce8f290755b33eb25c4d8fca
#
_entry.id   5c73dd18ce8f290755b33eb25c4d8fca
#
_cell.length_a   1.000
_cell.length_b   1.000
_cell.length_c   1.000
_cell.angle_alpha   90.00
_cell.angle_beta   90.00
_cell.angle_gamma   90.00
#
_symmetry.space_group_name_H-M   'P 1'
#
loop_
_entity.id
_entity.type
_entity.pdbx_description
1 polymer ?
#
loop_
_entity_poly.entity_id
_entity_poly.type
_entity_poly.pdbx_seq_one_letter_code
_entity_poly.pdbx_strand_id
1 'polypeptide(L)'
;MVLFFAGSLAAFFGPVKYGILPQYLKKDEVIAGNAMIEMGTFVTILLGTMFGGFLVIDTGGRQILSGALILLAVIAWYATIRMPPAPSTTPDLEIDWNVPRQTAKLVGYARERHDVFWSVIGASWFWFVGTVLLVQFPVFTKDILLANEDVANAFIATFTIGIGLGSMITNLLLKGEVSAKYVPVAAIMMT
;
A
#
# COMPACT_ATOMS: atom_id res chain seq x y z
N MET A 1 20.82 -1.19 10.35
CA MET A 1 21.21 -1.10 8.93
C MET A 1 20.22 -1.84 8.02
N VAL A 2 19.95 -3.14 8.20
CA VAL A 2 19.05 -3.92 7.31
C VAL A 2 17.64 -3.31 7.20
N LEU A 3 17.04 -2.91 8.32
CA LEU A 3 15.71 -2.27 8.32
C LEU A 3 15.68 -0.94 7.55
N PHE A 4 16.75 -0.17 7.62
CA PHE A 4 16.86 1.08 6.85
C PHE A 4 16.86 0.81 5.34
N PHE A 5 17.67 -0.15 4.89
CA PHE A 5 17.70 -0.51 3.47
C PHE A 5 16.37 -1.12 3.00
N ALA A 6 15.76 -1.98 3.80
CA ALA A 6 14.45 -2.54 3.49
C ALA A 6 13.37 -1.46 3.37
N GLY A 7 13.33 -0.50 4.30
CA GLY A 7 12.42 0.63 4.24
C GLY A 7 12.67 1.54 3.04
N SER A 8 13.94 1.82 2.72
CA SER A 8 14.30 2.61 1.55
C SER A 8 13.86 1.94 0.25
N LEU A 9 14.10 0.63 0.09
CA LEU A 9 13.66 -0.13 -1.09
C LEU A 9 12.14 -0.13 -1.21
N ALA A 10 11.41 -0.31 -0.11
CA ALA A 10 9.95 -0.25 -0.10
C ALA A 10 9.43 1.14 -0.51
N ALA A 11 10.08 2.22 -0.07
CA ALA A 11 9.74 3.58 -0.46
C ALA A 11 9.96 3.85 -1.95
N PHE A 12 11.01 3.31 -2.56
CA PHE A 12 11.24 3.38 -4.00
C PHE A 12 10.23 2.53 -4.80
N PHE A 13 9.88 1.36 -4.30
CA PHE A 13 8.94 0.46 -4.97
C PHE A 13 7.51 1.01 -5.01
N GLY A 14 7.09 1.74 -3.98
CA GLY A 14 5.74 2.29 -3.88
C GLY A 14 5.30 3.07 -5.13
N PRO A 15 5.95 4.17 -5.52
CA PRO A 15 5.60 4.93 -6.71
C PRO A 15 5.66 4.12 -8.02
N VAL A 16 6.63 3.21 -8.14
CA VAL A 16 6.83 2.40 -9.34
C VAL A 16 5.66 1.46 -9.58
N LYS A 17 5.19 0.76 -8.52
CA LYS A 17 4.09 -0.20 -8.65
C LYS A 17 2.77 0.40 -9.15
N TYR A 18 2.51 1.68 -8.82
CA TYR A 18 1.33 2.39 -9.31
C TYR A 18 1.59 3.08 -10.65
N GLY A 19 2.80 3.63 -10.84
CA GLY A 19 3.16 4.33 -12.07
C GLY A 19 3.23 3.45 -13.31
N ILE A 20 3.46 2.14 -13.14
CA ILE A 20 3.53 1.19 -14.26
C ILE A 20 2.15 0.73 -14.76
N LEU A 21 1.10 0.85 -13.92
CA LEU A 21 -0.24 0.35 -14.26
C LEU A 21 -0.82 0.97 -15.55
N PRO A 22 -0.74 2.30 -15.76
CA PRO A 22 -1.25 2.90 -17.00
C PRO A 22 -0.49 2.48 -18.26
N GLN A 23 0.69 1.83 -18.11
CA GLN A 23 1.47 1.32 -19.25
C GLN A 23 1.02 -0.08 -19.67
N TYR A 24 0.45 -0.84 -18.75
CA TYR A 24 -0.02 -2.22 -19.00
C TYR A 24 -1.53 -2.34 -19.16
N LEU A 25 -2.29 -1.41 -18.58
CA LEU A 25 -3.74 -1.48 -18.50
C LEU A 25 -4.40 -0.37 -19.34
N LYS A 26 -5.58 -0.67 -19.85
CA LYS A 26 -6.43 0.36 -20.48
C LYS A 26 -6.97 1.31 -19.41
N LYS A 27 -7.40 2.50 -19.83
CA LYS A 27 -7.89 3.54 -18.91
C LYS A 27 -9.04 3.09 -18.02
N ASP A 28 -9.93 2.27 -18.54
CA ASP A 28 -11.06 1.67 -17.82
C ASP A 28 -10.67 0.54 -16.87
N GLU A 29 -9.49 -0.06 -17.05
CA GLU A 29 -8.96 -1.14 -16.22
C GLU A 29 -8.07 -0.63 -15.07
N VAL A 30 -7.60 0.61 -15.11
CA VAL A 30 -6.65 1.16 -14.12
C VAL A 30 -7.23 1.14 -12.71
N ILE A 31 -8.53 1.42 -12.52
CA ILE A 31 -9.19 1.38 -11.21
C ILE A 31 -9.18 -0.04 -10.66
N ALA A 32 -9.52 -1.02 -11.50
CA ALA A 32 -9.49 -2.42 -11.10
C ALA A 32 -8.06 -2.89 -10.76
N GLY A 33 -7.07 -2.48 -11.55
CA GLY A 33 -5.66 -2.73 -11.28
C GLY A 33 -5.19 -2.16 -9.95
N ASN A 34 -5.53 -0.91 -9.66
CA ASN A 34 -5.25 -0.29 -8.36
C ASN A 34 -5.93 -1.04 -7.21
N ALA A 35 -7.21 -1.40 -7.36
CA ALA A 35 -7.94 -2.16 -6.34
C ALA A 35 -7.29 -3.53 -6.06
N MET A 36 -6.81 -4.22 -7.09
CA MET A 36 -6.08 -5.48 -6.92
C MET A 36 -4.75 -5.32 -6.20
N ILE A 37 -3.98 -4.26 -6.51
CA ILE A 37 -2.73 -3.96 -5.82
C ILE A 37 -2.99 -3.65 -4.35
N GLU A 38 -4.00 -2.82 -4.04
CA GLU A 38 -4.36 -2.50 -2.66
C GLU A 38 -4.81 -3.74 -1.90
N MET A 39 -5.73 -4.53 -2.45
CA MET A 39 -6.18 -5.77 -1.84
C MET A 39 -5.01 -6.71 -1.57
N GLY A 40 -4.13 -6.94 -2.55
CA GLY A 40 -2.95 -7.79 -2.40
C GLY A 40 -1.99 -7.26 -1.33
N THR A 41 -1.79 -5.94 -1.26
CA THR A 41 -0.96 -5.29 -0.25
C THR A 41 -1.49 -5.56 1.15
N PHE A 42 -2.78 -5.33 1.40
CA PHE A 42 -3.36 -5.52 2.73
C PHE A 42 -3.48 -6.99 3.12
N VAL A 43 -3.82 -7.89 2.20
CA VAL A 43 -3.78 -9.34 2.45
C VAL A 43 -2.38 -9.78 2.86
N THR A 44 -1.34 -9.29 2.18
CA THR A 44 0.05 -9.61 2.50
C THR A 44 0.48 -9.03 3.84
N ILE A 45 0.04 -7.81 4.20
CA ILE A 45 0.27 -7.21 5.52
C ILE A 45 -0.36 -8.10 6.60
N LEU A 46 -1.63 -8.50 6.43
CA LEU A 46 -2.32 -9.35 7.38
C LEU A 46 -1.60 -10.70 7.59
N LEU A 47 -1.33 -11.40 6.49
CA LEU A 47 -0.63 -12.68 6.54
C LEU A 47 0.77 -12.54 7.14
N GLY A 48 1.53 -11.51 6.74
CA GLY A 48 2.86 -11.24 7.25
C GLY A 48 2.86 -10.93 8.75
N THR A 49 1.90 -10.16 9.23
CA THR A 49 1.75 -9.84 10.66
C THR A 49 1.39 -11.08 11.47
N MET A 50 0.41 -11.86 11.01
CA MET A 50 -0.02 -13.08 11.71
C MET A 50 1.10 -14.13 11.74
N PHE A 51 1.63 -14.53 10.59
CA PHE A 51 2.69 -15.54 10.52
C PHE A 51 3.99 -15.08 11.17
N GLY A 52 4.35 -13.81 11.00
CA GLY A 52 5.52 -13.21 11.65
C GLY A 52 5.39 -13.23 13.18
N GLY A 53 4.22 -12.86 13.69
CA GLY A 53 3.93 -12.88 15.12
C GLY A 53 4.04 -14.29 15.72
N PHE A 54 3.41 -15.29 15.11
CA PHE A 54 3.48 -16.68 15.57
C PHE A 54 4.90 -17.25 15.53
N LEU A 55 5.63 -17.03 14.43
CA LEU A 55 6.96 -17.62 14.25
C LEU A 55 8.03 -16.99 15.14
N VAL A 56 7.90 -15.70 15.50
CA VAL A 56 8.91 -15.01 16.33
C VAL A 56 8.95 -15.57 17.75
N ILE A 57 7.83 -16.06 18.29
CA ILE A 57 7.68 -16.55 19.65
C ILE A 57 8.26 -17.97 19.80
N ASP A 58 8.27 -18.75 18.73
CA ASP A 58 8.65 -20.17 18.78
C ASP A 58 10.16 -20.37 18.72
N THR A 59 10.62 -21.45 19.38
CA THR A 59 12.03 -21.85 19.41
C THR A 59 12.44 -22.33 18.01
N GLY A 60 13.32 -21.56 17.34
CA GLY A 60 13.70 -21.82 15.94
C GLY A 60 12.86 -21.05 14.91
N GLY A 61 11.79 -20.36 15.31
CA GLY A 61 10.92 -19.60 14.41
C GLY A 61 11.64 -18.47 13.66
N ARG A 62 12.68 -17.88 14.28
CA ARG A 62 13.53 -16.88 13.63
C ARG A 62 14.26 -17.41 12.39
N GLN A 63 14.75 -18.65 12.43
CA GLN A 63 15.40 -19.29 11.29
C GLN A 63 14.38 -19.58 10.17
N ILE A 64 13.20 -20.09 10.54
CA ILE A 64 12.09 -20.33 9.60
C ILE A 64 11.66 -19.02 8.96
N LEU A 65 11.47 -17.95 9.74
CA LEU A 65 11.09 -16.64 9.24
C LEU A 65 12.14 -16.06 8.28
N SER A 66 13.43 -16.18 8.65
CA SER A 66 14.53 -15.74 7.78
C SER A 66 14.55 -16.50 6.46
N GLY A 67 14.38 -17.83 6.50
CA GLY A 67 14.28 -18.67 5.31
C GLY A 67 13.07 -18.31 4.43
N ALA A 68 11.92 -18.09 5.04
CA ALA A 68 10.70 -17.65 4.34
C ALA A 68 10.88 -16.29 3.67
N LEU A 69 11.51 -15.32 4.34
CA LEU A 69 11.80 -14.00 3.76
C LEU A 69 12.76 -14.09 2.56
N ILE A 70 13.80 -14.93 2.65
CA ILE A 70 14.73 -15.17 1.53
C ILE A 70 13.97 -15.81 0.36
N LEU A 71 13.15 -16.82 0.62
CA LEU A 71 12.35 -17.48 -0.41
C LEU A 71 11.41 -16.49 -1.11
N LEU A 72 10.70 -15.67 -0.33
CA LEU A 72 9.82 -14.63 -0.87
C LEU A 72 10.60 -13.60 -1.70
N ALA A 73 11.79 -13.20 -1.25
CA ALA A 73 12.66 -12.29 -2.01
C ALA A 73 13.08 -12.90 -3.35
N VAL A 74 13.42 -14.19 -3.38
CA VAL A 74 13.77 -14.92 -4.63
C VAL A 74 12.56 -15.01 -5.56
N ILE A 75 11.38 -15.31 -5.03
CA ILE A 75 10.13 -15.35 -5.81
C ILE A 75 9.83 -13.95 -6.40
N ALA A 76 9.95 -12.91 -5.60
CA ALA A 76 9.72 -11.54 -6.05
C ALA A 76 10.72 -11.12 -7.14
N TRP A 77 12.00 -11.46 -6.95
CA TRP A 77 13.03 -11.22 -7.95
C TRP A 77 12.75 -11.95 -9.27
N TYR A 78 12.40 -13.23 -9.19
CA TYR A 78 12.03 -14.02 -10.37
C TYR A 78 10.79 -13.46 -11.09
N ALA A 79 9.76 -13.06 -10.34
CA ALA A 79 8.57 -12.42 -10.89
C ALA A 79 8.92 -11.12 -11.62
N THR A 80 9.82 -10.30 -11.05
CA THR A 80 10.25 -9.05 -11.66
C THR A 80 10.96 -9.27 -13.00
N ILE A 81 11.81 -10.31 -13.12
CA ILE A 81 12.48 -10.64 -14.39
C ILE A 81 11.47 -11.08 -15.47
N ARG A 82 10.33 -11.63 -15.05
CA ARG A 82 9.27 -12.09 -15.98
C ARG A 82 8.30 -10.98 -16.37
N MET A 83 8.40 -9.78 -15.77
CA MET A 83 7.56 -8.65 -16.16
C MET A 83 7.85 -8.25 -17.62
N PRO A 84 6.79 -7.98 -18.41
CA PRO A 84 6.97 -7.43 -19.75
C PRO A 84 7.72 -6.09 -19.69
N PRO A 85 8.49 -5.74 -20.73
CA PRO A 85 9.16 -4.45 -20.77
C PRO A 85 8.14 -3.31 -20.84
N ALA A 86 8.29 -2.34 -19.97
CA ALA A 86 7.54 -1.08 -20.02
C ALA A 86 8.48 0.01 -20.55
N PRO A 87 8.38 0.41 -21.82
CA PRO A 87 9.24 1.43 -22.41
C PRO A 87 9.01 2.77 -21.71
N SER A 88 10.09 3.51 -21.46
CA SER A 88 9.98 4.86 -20.90
C SER A 88 9.14 5.75 -21.80
N THR A 89 8.17 6.46 -21.23
CA THR A 89 7.39 7.48 -21.95
C THR A 89 8.21 8.73 -22.27
N THR A 90 9.34 8.93 -21.56
CA THR A 90 10.23 10.08 -21.73
C THR A 90 11.68 9.59 -21.61
N PRO A 91 12.25 8.96 -22.69
CA PRO A 91 13.59 8.36 -22.61
C PRO A 91 14.69 9.40 -22.36
N ASP A 92 14.49 10.65 -22.77
CA ASP A 92 15.46 11.74 -22.66
C ASP A 92 15.31 12.55 -21.35
N LEU A 93 14.60 12.02 -20.35
CA LEU A 93 14.42 12.69 -19.07
C LEU A 93 15.75 12.72 -18.30
N GLU A 94 16.31 13.92 -18.13
CA GLU A 94 17.46 14.12 -17.25
C GLU A 94 17.05 13.98 -15.78
N ILE A 95 17.71 13.07 -15.07
CA ILE A 95 17.47 12.84 -13.65
C ILE A 95 18.14 13.96 -12.83
N ASP A 96 17.37 14.86 -12.26
CA ASP A 96 17.85 15.85 -11.30
C ASP A 96 17.86 15.22 -9.89
N TRP A 97 19.05 15.00 -9.36
CA TRP A 97 19.26 14.38 -8.05
C TRP A 97 18.91 15.29 -6.86
N ASN A 98 18.51 16.53 -7.11
CA ASN A 98 18.05 17.44 -6.07
C ASN A 98 16.61 17.08 -5.63
N VAL A 99 16.51 16.09 -4.74
CA VAL A 99 15.22 15.55 -4.26
C VAL A 99 14.29 16.65 -3.72
N PRO A 100 14.73 17.59 -2.85
CA PRO A 100 13.86 18.67 -2.38
C PRO A 100 13.30 19.54 -3.51
N ARG A 101 14.14 19.87 -4.50
CA ARG A 101 13.73 20.68 -5.65
C ARG A 101 12.73 19.94 -6.54
N GLN A 102 12.96 18.66 -6.79
CA GLN A 102 12.04 17.82 -7.56
C GLN A 102 10.70 17.64 -6.84
N THR A 103 10.74 17.40 -5.53
CA THR A 103 9.50 17.32 -4.74
C THR A 103 8.70 18.63 -4.80
N ALA A 104 9.38 19.77 -4.67
CA ALA A 104 8.71 21.08 -4.80
C ALA A 104 8.09 21.29 -6.18
N LYS A 105 8.76 20.87 -7.27
CA LYS A 105 8.21 20.91 -8.64
C LYS A 105 6.98 20.01 -8.78
N LEU A 106 7.04 18.77 -8.27
CA LEU A 106 5.91 17.83 -8.31
C LEU A 106 4.69 18.37 -7.55
N VAL A 107 4.91 18.94 -6.37
CA VAL A 107 3.85 19.62 -5.60
C VAL A 107 3.32 20.83 -6.36
N GLY A 108 4.18 21.58 -7.07
CA GLY A 108 3.79 22.68 -7.95
C GLY A 108 2.83 22.19 -9.05
N TYR A 109 3.21 21.18 -9.80
CA TYR A 109 2.37 20.59 -10.85
C TYR A 109 1.03 20.03 -10.33
N ALA A 110 1.06 19.39 -9.14
CA ALA A 110 -0.18 18.93 -8.52
C ALA A 110 -1.12 20.11 -8.17
N ARG A 111 -0.57 21.25 -7.72
CA ARG A 111 -1.34 22.46 -7.39
C ARG A 111 -1.94 23.14 -8.59
N GLU A 112 -1.34 23.05 -9.78
CA GLU A 112 -1.90 23.61 -11.02
C GLU A 112 -3.21 22.90 -11.39
N ARG A 113 -3.36 21.65 -10.99
CA ARG A 113 -4.58 20.87 -11.22
C ARG A 113 -5.31 20.62 -9.91
N HIS A 114 -6.38 21.36 -9.71
CA HIS A 114 -7.17 21.32 -8.48
C HIS A 114 -7.69 19.90 -8.13
N ASP A 115 -8.14 19.17 -9.13
CA ASP A 115 -8.60 17.79 -9.03
C ASP A 115 -7.49 16.85 -8.54
N VAL A 116 -6.27 16.98 -9.08
CA VAL A 116 -5.10 16.19 -8.69
C VAL A 116 -4.65 16.55 -7.28
N PHE A 117 -4.58 17.84 -6.97
CA PHE A 117 -4.14 18.30 -5.64
C PHE A 117 -5.02 17.75 -4.52
N TRP A 118 -6.35 17.88 -4.65
CA TRP A 118 -7.27 17.37 -3.63
C TRP A 118 -7.30 15.84 -3.57
N SER A 119 -7.08 15.15 -4.69
CA SER A 119 -6.93 13.69 -4.70
C SER A 119 -5.70 13.25 -3.91
N VAL A 120 -4.56 13.94 -4.07
CA VAL A 120 -3.34 13.67 -3.30
C VAL A 120 -3.54 13.93 -1.82
N ILE A 121 -4.19 15.05 -1.44
CA ILE A 121 -4.50 15.37 -0.03
C ILE A 121 -5.42 14.30 0.56
N GLY A 122 -6.49 13.92 -0.15
CA GLY A 122 -7.43 12.89 0.32
C GLY A 122 -6.77 11.53 0.50
N ALA A 123 -5.95 11.09 -0.46
CA ALA A 123 -5.19 9.85 -0.35
C ALA A 123 -4.18 9.89 0.80
N SER A 124 -3.47 11.02 0.98
CA SER A 124 -2.53 11.18 2.09
C SER A 124 -3.23 11.12 3.45
N TRP A 125 -4.41 11.75 3.56
CA TRP A 125 -5.23 11.69 4.77
C TRP A 125 -5.70 10.26 5.07
N PHE A 126 -6.19 9.54 4.07
CA PHE A 126 -6.59 8.14 4.19
C PHE A 126 -5.45 7.27 4.73
N TRP A 127 -4.26 7.37 4.13
CA TRP A 127 -3.08 6.62 4.57
C TRP A 127 -2.63 7.01 5.98
N PHE A 128 -2.71 8.30 6.32
CA PHE A 128 -2.40 8.79 7.67
C PHE A 128 -3.33 8.14 8.71
N VAL A 129 -4.64 8.22 8.51
CA VAL A 129 -5.63 7.62 9.43
C VAL A 129 -5.45 6.11 9.51
N GLY A 130 -5.30 5.43 8.37
CA GLY A 130 -5.08 3.99 8.31
C GLY A 130 -3.83 3.55 9.08
N THR A 131 -2.72 4.28 8.94
CA THR A 131 -1.48 4.00 9.66
C THR A 131 -1.65 4.21 11.17
N VAL A 132 -2.30 5.29 11.58
CA VAL A 132 -2.59 5.56 12.99
C VAL A 132 -3.40 4.41 13.59
N LEU A 133 -4.46 3.95 12.92
CA LEU A 133 -5.28 2.84 13.40
C LEU A 133 -4.47 1.55 13.51
N LEU A 134 -3.68 1.18 12.49
CA LEU A 134 -2.86 -0.02 12.51
C LEU A 134 -1.84 -0.04 13.67
N VAL A 135 -1.25 1.12 13.97
CA VAL A 135 -0.29 1.25 15.08
C VAL A 135 -1.01 1.23 16.44
N GLN A 136 -2.21 1.79 16.51
CA GLN A 136 -2.96 1.90 17.76
C GLN A 136 -3.72 0.62 18.14
N PHE A 137 -4.08 -0.24 17.21
CA PHE A 137 -4.84 -1.46 17.53
C PHE A 137 -4.15 -2.35 18.58
N PRO A 138 -2.85 -2.70 18.48
CA PRO A 138 -2.17 -3.49 19.50
C PRO A 138 -2.09 -2.78 20.86
N VAL A 139 -1.83 -1.47 20.86
CA VAL A 139 -1.72 -0.66 22.08
C VAL A 139 -3.09 -0.56 22.77
N PHE A 140 -4.13 -0.22 22.03
CA PHE A 140 -5.50 -0.14 22.52
C PHE A 140 -5.98 -1.47 23.11
N THR A 141 -5.70 -2.57 22.42
CA THR A 141 -6.06 -3.93 22.87
C THR A 141 -5.38 -4.28 24.16
N LYS A 142 -4.09 -3.99 24.29
CA LYS A 142 -3.30 -4.33 25.48
C LYS A 142 -3.62 -3.41 26.66
N ASP A 143 -3.62 -2.10 26.44
CA ASP A 143 -3.60 -1.12 27.54
C ASP A 143 -5.02 -0.68 27.96
N ILE A 144 -5.99 -0.73 27.06
CA ILE A 144 -7.38 -0.29 27.33
C ILE A 144 -8.31 -1.48 27.50
N LEU A 145 -8.27 -2.45 26.56
CA LEU A 145 -9.14 -3.63 26.63
C LEU A 145 -8.60 -4.71 27.56
N LEU A 146 -7.33 -4.63 27.97
CA LEU A 146 -6.61 -5.66 28.77
C LEU A 146 -6.77 -7.06 28.15
N ALA A 147 -6.83 -7.11 26.82
CA ALA A 147 -7.04 -8.33 26.05
C ALA A 147 -5.71 -8.86 25.49
N ASN A 148 -5.75 -10.07 24.97
CA ASN A 148 -4.60 -10.75 24.39
C ASN A 148 -4.30 -10.29 22.95
N GLU A 149 -3.22 -10.80 22.37
CA GLU A 149 -2.78 -10.50 21.01
C GLU A 149 -3.77 -10.98 19.94
N ASP A 150 -4.60 -11.98 20.23
CA ASP A 150 -5.59 -12.49 19.29
C ASP A 150 -6.65 -11.44 18.98
N VAL A 151 -7.03 -10.62 19.98
CA VAL A 151 -7.98 -9.52 19.78
C VAL A 151 -7.34 -8.42 18.93
N ALA A 152 -6.06 -8.10 19.13
CA ALA A 152 -5.36 -7.14 18.28
C ALA A 152 -5.31 -7.64 16.82
N ASN A 153 -4.99 -8.92 16.63
CA ASN A 153 -4.99 -9.54 15.31
C ASN A 153 -6.38 -9.54 14.66
N ALA A 154 -7.45 -9.73 15.45
CA ALA A 154 -8.83 -9.64 14.96
C ALA A 154 -9.18 -8.22 14.48
N PHE A 155 -8.74 -7.16 15.16
CA PHE A 155 -8.90 -5.78 14.68
C PHE A 155 -8.17 -5.55 13.36
N ILE A 156 -6.90 -5.98 13.26
CA ILE A 156 -6.11 -5.86 12.02
C ILE A 156 -6.76 -6.65 10.88
N ALA A 157 -7.24 -7.88 11.16
CA ALA A 157 -7.92 -8.71 10.18
C ALA A 157 -9.21 -8.04 9.67
N THR A 158 -10.05 -7.56 10.57
CA THR A 158 -11.31 -6.87 10.23
C THR A 158 -11.02 -5.63 9.37
N PHE A 159 -10.06 -4.82 9.76
CA PHE A 159 -9.64 -3.63 9.02
C PHE A 159 -9.14 -4.00 7.62
N THR A 160 -8.29 -5.00 7.51
CA THR A 160 -7.73 -5.47 6.22
C THR A 160 -8.80 -6.02 5.29
N ILE A 161 -9.73 -6.85 5.82
CA ILE A 161 -10.87 -7.37 5.07
C ILE A 161 -11.75 -6.20 4.59
N GLY A 162 -12.00 -5.22 5.45
CA GLY A 162 -12.75 -4.01 5.12
C GLY A 162 -12.15 -3.25 3.94
N ILE A 163 -10.82 -3.06 3.92
CA ILE A 163 -10.13 -2.40 2.80
C ILE A 163 -10.25 -3.23 1.52
N GLY A 164 -10.02 -4.55 1.60
CA GLY A 164 -10.12 -5.43 0.44
C GLY A 164 -11.52 -5.41 -0.19
N LEU A 165 -12.55 -5.58 0.63
CA LEU A 165 -13.96 -5.52 0.19
C LEU A 165 -14.34 -4.13 -0.33
N GLY A 166 -13.92 -3.07 0.38
CA GLY A 166 -14.16 -1.69 -0.01
C GLY A 166 -13.56 -1.35 -1.38
N SER A 167 -12.34 -1.80 -1.65
CA SER A 167 -11.68 -1.62 -2.94
C SER A 167 -12.46 -2.31 -4.08
N MET A 168 -12.93 -3.54 -3.86
CA MET A 168 -13.75 -4.26 -4.84
C MET A 168 -15.10 -3.56 -5.07
N ILE A 169 -15.79 -3.17 -4.01
CA ILE A 169 -17.08 -2.47 -4.08
C ILE A 169 -16.92 -1.15 -4.83
N THR A 170 -15.89 -0.38 -4.54
CA THR A 170 -15.59 0.88 -5.21
C THR A 170 -15.42 0.68 -6.72
N ASN A 171 -14.67 -0.34 -7.13
CA ASN A 171 -14.49 -0.66 -8.55
C ASN A 171 -15.84 -1.00 -9.23
N LEU A 172 -16.69 -1.78 -8.57
CA LEU A 172 -18.01 -2.14 -9.08
C LEU A 172 -18.93 -0.92 -9.19
N LEU A 173 -18.91 -0.02 -8.20
CA LEU A 173 -19.74 1.18 -8.18
C LEU A 173 -19.31 2.21 -9.22
N LEU A 174 -18.01 2.34 -9.45
CA LEU A 174 -17.44 3.29 -10.41
C LEU A 174 -17.46 2.78 -11.85
N LYS A 175 -17.67 1.46 -12.07
CA LYS A 175 -17.73 0.85 -13.41
C LYS A 175 -16.55 1.22 -14.31
N GLY A 176 -15.33 1.34 -13.74
CA GLY A 176 -14.13 1.75 -14.47
C GLY A 176 -13.97 3.27 -14.67
N GLU A 177 -14.90 4.10 -14.22
CA GLU A 177 -14.78 5.56 -14.31
C GLU A 177 -14.02 6.13 -13.10
N VAL A 178 -13.05 7.01 -13.36
CA VAL A 178 -12.34 7.75 -12.31
C VAL A 178 -13.24 8.87 -11.79
N SER A 179 -13.78 8.69 -10.57
CA SER A 179 -14.71 9.65 -9.97
C SER A 179 -14.57 9.72 -8.45
N ALA A 180 -14.66 10.93 -7.90
CA ALA A 180 -14.68 11.17 -6.45
C ALA A 180 -16.10 11.09 -5.84
N LYS A 181 -17.10 10.65 -6.59
CA LYS A 181 -18.52 10.67 -6.19
C LYS A 181 -18.80 10.02 -4.83
N TYR A 182 -18.11 8.93 -4.52
CA TYR A 182 -18.33 8.16 -3.29
C TYR A 182 -17.38 8.54 -2.13
N VAL A 183 -16.40 9.43 -2.38
CA VAL A 183 -15.45 9.88 -1.34
C VAL A 183 -16.14 10.50 -0.12
N PRO A 184 -17.15 11.39 -0.26
CA PRO A 184 -17.84 11.95 0.92
C PRO A 184 -18.52 10.88 1.76
N VAL A 185 -19.14 9.87 1.12
CA VAL A 185 -19.80 8.76 1.84
C VAL A 185 -18.77 7.94 2.60
N ALA A 186 -17.66 7.60 1.96
CA ALA A 186 -16.57 6.87 2.60
C ALA A 186 -15.98 7.64 3.78
N ALA A 187 -15.80 8.96 3.65
CA ALA A 187 -15.30 9.81 4.73
C ALA A 187 -16.23 9.82 5.94
N ILE A 188 -17.56 9.89 5.73
CA ILE A 188 -18.54 9.81 6.83
C ILE A 188 -18.51 8.43 7.51
N MET A 189 -18.33 7.34 6.75
CA MET A 189 -18.26 6.01 7.32
C MET A 189 -16.98 5.74 8.13
N MET A 190 -15.95 6.57 8.00
CA MET A 190 -14.71 6.48 8.78
C MET A 190 -14.77 7.21 10.12
N THR A 191 -15.80 7.98 10.39
CA THR A 191 -16.03 8.71 11.66
C THR A 191 -16.93 7.96 12.60
#